data_d890fc861a17ee520050c4be345b3cfb
#
_entry.id   d890fc861a17ee520050c4be345b3cfb
#
_cell.length_a   1.000
_cell.length_b   1.000
_cell.length_c   1.000
_cell.angle_alpha   90.00
_cell.angle_beta   90.00
_cell.angle_gamma   90.00
#
_symmetry.space_group_name_H-M   'P 1'
#
loop_
_entity.id
_entity.type
_entity.pdbx_description
1 polymer ?
#
loop_
_entity_poly.entity_id
_entity_poly.type
_entity_poly.pdbx_seq_one_letter_code
_entity_poly.pdbx_strand_id
1 'polypeptide(L)'
;MLELKDGFVLYLGSYCEVKEPDLAKCAKRKDFGQGFYLTTSKEQAESFLRTSIAKAIAIGTIEEGQKFGYISTFEFKLSENLETHIFENADVDWLHCIAAHRKKKMFIEVEREMARYDIIAGKIADDATNATLTAYLAGAFGTAGDKEADDFCIRQLLPNKLKDQYCFKTEAAIKCLKFVKGEKIWLK
;
A
#
# COMPACT_ATOMS: atom_id res chain seq x y z
N MET A 1 -6.56 6.91 -15.51
CA MET A 1 -5.33 6.12 -15.73
C MET A 1 -4.39 6.40 -14.58
N LEU A 2 -3.96 5.37 -13.87
CA LEU A 2 -2.96 5.50 -12.82
C LEU A 2 -1.61 5.72 -13.49
N GLU A 3 -0.91 6.78 -13.10
CA GLU A 3 0.39 7.15 -13.67
C GLU A 3 1.37 7.49 -12.56
N LEU A 4 2.65 7.37 -12.81
CA LEU A 4 3.70 7.89 -11.96
C LEU A 4 4.54 8.87 -12.79
N LYS A 5 4.42 10.18 -12.50
CA LYS A 5 5.06 11.25 -13.26
C LYS A 5 6.08 11.99 -12.42
N ASP A 6 7.07 12.56 -13.08
CA ASP A 6 8.02 13.49 -12.44
C ASP A 6 7.28 14.65 -11.77
N GLY A 7 7.71 15.00 -10.57
CA GLY A 7 7.09 16.05 -9.77
C GLY A 7 5.79 15.64 -9.04
N PHE A 8 5.36 14.36 -9.10
CA PHE A 8 4.19 13.91 -8.33
C PHE A 8 4.39 14.14 -6.85
N VAL A 9 3.35 14.70 -6.22
CA VAL A 9 3.29 14.88 -4.77
C VAL A 9 2.59 13.69 -4.16
N LEU A 10 3.29 13.03 -3.24
CA LEU A 10 2.87 11.82 -2.56
C LEU A 10 2.84 12.02 -1.05
N TYR A 11 1.90 11.36 -0.38
CA TYR A 11 1.62 11.53 1.03
C TYR A 11 1.75 10.22 1.81
N LEU A 12 2.29 10.32 3.03
CA LEU A 12 2.28 9.27 4.04
C LEU A 12 1.58 9.79 5.29
N GLY A 13 0.57 9.07 5.77
CA GLY A 13 0.03 9.23 7.12
C GLY A 13 0.72 8.28 8.10
N SER A 14 1.35 8.81 9.16
CA SER A 14 2.07 7.99 10.14
C SER A 14 1.98 8.58 11.57
N TYR A 15 2.21 7.72 12.57
CA TYR A 15 2.32 8.12 13.98
C TYR A 15 3.51 9.06 14.26
N CYS A 16 4.50 9.09 13.37
CA CYS A 16 5.67 9.96 13.44
C CYS A 16 5.95 10.63 12.09
N GLU A 17 6.71 11.72 12.11
CA GLU A 17 7.21 12.33 10.88
C GLU A 17 8.27 11.41 10.27
N VAL A 18 8.10 11.08 8.98
CA VAL A 18 9.07 10.29 8.22
C VAL A 18 9.70 11.20 7.17
N LYS A 19 10.99 11.51 7.35
CA LYS A 19 11.78 12.32 6.40
C LYS A 19 12.58 11.45 5.44
N GLU A 20 13.11 10.36 5.98
CA GLU A 20 13.93 9.39 5.26
C GLU A 20 13.24 8.02 5.38
N PRO A 21 12.66 7.50 4.30
CA PRO A 21 12.08 6.16 4.31
C PRO A 21 13.14 5.09 4.58
N ASP A 22 12.78 4.11 5.41
CA ASP A 22 13.64 2.97 5.76
C ASP A 22 12.88 1.67 5.44
N LEU A 23 13.31 0.97 4.40
CA LEU A 23 12.68 -0.28 3.95
C LEU A 23 12.75 -1.40 5.00
N ALA A 24 13.78 -1.40 5.86
CA ALA A 24 13.92 -2.40 6.91
C ALA A 24 12.80 -2.30 7.96
N LYS A 25 12.24 -1.10 8.15
CA LYS A 25 11.11 -0.84 9.06
C LYS A 25 9.75 -1.06 8.43
N CYS A 26 9.69 -1.28 7.10
CA CYS A 26 8.45 -1.50 6.39
C CYS A 26 7.87 -2.90 6.63
N ALA A 27 6.56 -2.99 6.80
CA ALA A 27 5.88 -4.26 7.02
C ALA A 27 6.00 -5.19 5.80
N LYS A 28 6.31 -6.47 6.05
CA LYS A 28 6.61 -7.45 4.98
C LYS A 28 5.38 -7.95 4.21
N ARG A 29 4.19 -7.90 4.83
CA ARG A 29 2.97 -8.49 4.27
C ARG A 29 1.91 -7.43 4.04
N LYS A 30 2.19 -6.57 3.08
CA LYS A 30 1.28 -5.58 2.54
C LYS A 30 0.79 -6.03 1.17
N ASP A 31 -0.08 -5.26 0.54
CA ASP A 31 -0.72 -5.56 -0.74
C ASP A 31 0.25 -5.89 -1.86
N PHE A 32 1.36 -5.17 -1.94
CA PHE A 32 2.42 -5.35 -2.94
C PHE A 32 3.76 -5.81 -2.30
N GLY A 33 3.67 -6.41 -1.11
CA GLY A 33 4.83 -6.88 -0.35
C GLY A 33 5.48 -5.82 0.53
N GLN A 34 6.75 -6.05 0.89
CA GLN A 34 7.53 -5.10 1.66
C GLN A 34 7.89 -3.89 0.81
N GLY A 35 7.65 -2.70 1.33
CA GLY A 35 7.96 -1.44 0.66
C GLY A 35 7.42 -0.24 1.42
N PHE A 36 7.80 0.93 0.95
CA PHE A 36 7.33 2.20 1.47
C PHE A 36 6.11 2.66 0.67
N TYR A 37 4.97 2.77 1.34
CA TYR A 37 3.67 3.00 0.71
C TYR A 37 3.24 4.46 0.82
N LEU A 38 2.92 5.04 -0.32
CA LEU A 38 2.45 6.42 -0.46
C LEU A 38 1.14 6.48 -1.25
N THR A 39 0.42 7.59 -1.16
CA THR A 39 -0.79 7.89 -1.93
C THR A 39 -0.73 9.31 -2.50
N THR A 40 -1.45 9.57 -3.58
CA THR A 40 -1.66 10.93 -4.10
C THR A 40 -2.78 11.67 -3.37
N SER A 41 -3.59 10.99 -2.54
CA SER A 41 -4.69 11.59 -1.78
C SER A 41 -4.24 11.92 -0.36
N LYS A 42 -4.17 13.22 -0.04
CA LYS A 42 -3.86 13.68 1.32
C LYS A 42 -4.92 13.22 2.33
N GLU A 43 -6.21 13.25 1.94
CA GLU A 43 -7.33 12.80 2.77
C GLU A 43 -7.21 11.31 3.13
N GLN A 44 -6.72 10.50 2.19
CA GLN A 44 -6.45 9.09 2.46
C GLN A 44 -5.30 8.91 3.43
N ALA A 45 -4.21 9.65 3.26
CA ALA A 45 -3.10 9.64 4.20
C ALA A 45 -3.55 10.07 5.61
N GLU A 46 -4.44 11.07 5.72
CA GLU A 46 -5.04 11.50 6.99
C GLU A 46 -5.93 10.41 7.62
N SER A 47 -6.73 9.70 6.82
CA SER A 47 -7.56 8.59 7.33
C SER A 47 -6.72 7.45 7.92
N PHE A 48 -5.53 7.24 7.39
CA PHE A 48 -4.57 6.23 7.86
C PHE A 48 -3.93 6.55 9.22
N LEU A 49 -3.96 7.82 9.67
CA LEU A 49 -3.31 8.22 10.93
C LEU A 49 -3.83 7.43 12.13
N ARG A 50 -5.16 7.25 12.24
CA ARG A 50 -5.77 6.49 13.36
C ARG A 50 -5.28 5.05 13.40
N THR A 51 -5.27 4.39 12.25
CA THR A 51 -4.77 3.01 12.11
C THR A 51 -3.28 2.92 12.41
N SER A 52 -2.48 3.88 11.94
CA SER A 52 -1.03 3.93 12.20
C SER A 52 -0.72 4.10 13.68
N ILE A 53 -1.41 5.01 14.36
CA ILE A 53 -1.26 5.27 15.79
C ILE A 53 -1.68 4.03 16.60
N ALA A 54 -2.86 3.45 16.31
CA ALA A 54 -3.36 2.28 17.01
C ALA A 54 -2.38 1.09 16.88
N LYS A 55 -1.82 0.87 15.69
CA LYS A 55 -0.79 -0.16 15.48
C LYS A 55 0.50 0.13 16.25
N ALA A 56 0.96 1.38 16.27
CA ALA A 56 2.18 1.77 16.97
C ALA A 56 2.03 1.60 18.50
N ILE A 57 0.86 1.91 19.06
CA ILE A 57 0.52 1.65 20.46
C ILE A 57 0.51 0.14 20.73
N ALA A 58 -0.19 -0.64 19.91
CA ALA A 58 -0.33 -2.08 20.09
C ALA A 58 1.00 -2.86 20.11
N ILE A 59 2.02 -2.36 19.38
CA ILE A 59 3.36 -2.94 19.36
C ILE A 59 4.35 -2.24 20.31
N GLY A 60 3.88 -1.29 21.14
CA GLY A 60 4.69 -0.58 22.13
C GLY A 60 5.71 0.42 21.54
N THR A 61 5.50 0.88 20.31
CA THR A 61 6.40 1.87 19.67
C THR A 61 6.16 3.27 20.20
N ILE A 62 4.93 3.58 20.57
CA ILE A 62 4.53 4.85 21.19
C ILE A 62 3.64 4.58 22.41
N GLU A 63 3.57 5.55 23.33
CA GLU A 63 2.71 5.48 24.52
C GLU A 63 1.22 5.59 24.19
N GLU A 64 0.40 4.99 25.04
CA GLU A 64 -1.05 5.19 24.99
C GLU A 64 -1.39 6.67 25.21
N GLY A 65 -2.34 7.18 24.40
CA GLY A 65 -2.81 8.56 24.53
C GLY A 65 -2.23 9.55 23.50
N GLN A 66 -1.36 9.14 22.62
CA GLN A 66 -0.96 10.01 21.49
C GLN A 66 -2.18 10.34 20.62
N LYS A 67 -2.55 11.64 20.57
CA LYS A 67 -3.72 12.15 19.83
C LYS A 67 -3.33 12.90 18.55
N PHE A 68 -2.15 12.70 18.05
CA PHE A 68 -1.67 13.33 16.82
C PHE A 68 -0.82 12.37 16.02
N GLY A 69 -0.75 12.60 14.72
CA GLY A 69 0.15 11.96 13.79
C GLY A 69 0.74 12.99 12.83
N TYR A 70 1.38 12.51 11.79
CA TYR A 70 2.05 13.35 10.79
C TYR A 70 1.65 12.94 9.39
N ILE A 71 1.49 13.94 8.52
CA ILE A 71 1.49 13.76 7.08
C ILE A 71 2.85 14.17 6.57
N SER A 72 3.64 13.18 6.14
CA SER A 72 4.90 13.42 5.44
C SER A 72 4.62 13.52 3.95
N THR A 73 5.09 14.60 3.34
CA THR A 73 4.90 14.90 1.91
C THR A 73 6.20 14.69 1.17
N PHE A 74 6.13 13.96 0.07
CA PHE A 74 7.27 13.68 -0.82
C PHE A 74 6.97 14.15 -2.23
N GLU A 75 8.00 14.61 -2.92
CA GLU A 75 8.01 14.83 -4.37
C GLU A 75 8.74 13.68 -5.04
N PHE A 76 8.09 13.02 -5.99
CA PHE A 76 8.71 11.96 -6.78
C PHE A 76 9.55 12.56 -7.91
N LYS A 77 10.77 12.07 -8.06
CA LYS A 77 11.68 12.38 -9.17
C LYS A 77 11.83 11.15 -10.05
N LEU A 78 11.36 11.27 -11.29
CA LEU A 78 11.44 10.16 -12.24
C LEU A 78 12.90 9.79 -12.53
N SER A 79 13.16 8.49 -12.60
CA SER A 79 14.44 7.93 -13.03
C SER A 79 14.19 6.89 -14.13
N GLU A 80 14.96 6.97 -15.20
CA GLU A 80 14.84 6.06 -16.35
C GLU A 80 15.26 4.60 -16.04
N ASN A 81 15.91 4.37 -14.89
CA ASN A 81 16.43 3.07 -14.51
C ASN A 81 15.53 2.30 -13.54
N LEU A 82 14.28 2.72 -13.34
CA LEU A 82 13.35 2.06 -12.45
C LEU A 82 12.35 1.18 -13.21
N GLU A 83 12.28 -0.09 -12.82
CA GLU A 83 11.25 -1.00 -13.27
C GLU A 83 9.95 -0.75 -12.49
N THR A 84 8.89 -0.36 -13.20
CA THR A 84 7.60 -0.01 -12.59
C THR A 84 6.49 -0.88 -13.13
N HIS A 85 5.65 -1.42 -12.25
CA HIS A 85 4.42 -2.14 -12.59
C HIS A 85 3.19 -1.36 -12.10
N ILE A 86 2.20 -1.17 -12.97
CA ILE A 86 0.98 -0.42 -12.66
C ILE A 86 -0.24 -1.28 -12.92
N PHE A 87 -0.98 -1.59 -11.85
CA PHE A 87 -2.33 -2.15 -11.96
C PHE A 87 -3.32 -1.02 -12.18
N GLU A 88 -3.79 -0.83 -13.39
CA GLU A 88 -4.77 0.23 -13.72
C GLU A 88 -6.12 -0.02 -13.06
N ASN A 89 -6.48 -1.29 -12.88
CA ASN A 89 -7.75 -1.74 -12.31
C ASN A 89 -7.51 -2.69 -11.14
N ALA A 90 -8.53 -2.81 -10.29
CA ALA A 90 -8.60 -3.89 -9.30
C ALA A 90 -9.25 -5.12 -9.97
N ASP A 91 -8.51 -5.76 -10.83
CA ASP A 91 -8.86 -6.97 -11.59
C ASP A 91 -8.24 -8.23 -10.97
N VAL A 92 -8.28 -9.34 -11.72
CA VAL A 92 -7.75 -10.63 -11.26
C VAL A 92 -6.25 -10.58 -11.00
N ASP A 93 -5.48 -9.91 -11.85
CA ASP A 93 -4.03 -9.82 -11.71
C ASP A 93 -3.65 -9.02 -10.44
N TRP A 94 -4.36 -7.90 -10.19
CA TRP A 94 -4.23 -7.14 -8.95
C TRP A 94 -4.63 -7.97 -7.72
N LEU A 95 -5.74 -8.73 -7.78
CA LEU A 95 -6.21 -9.59 -6.69
C LEU A 95 -5.19 -10.68 -6.37
N HIS A 96 -4.64 -11.35 -7.39
CA HIS A 96 -3.62 -12.38 -7.23
C HIS A 96 -2.31 -11.82 -6.67
N CYS A 97 -1.90 -10.61 -7.07
CA CYS A 97 -0.75 -9.93 -6.50
C CYS A 97 -0.93 -9.70 -4.99
N ILE A 98 -2.09 -9.17 -4.56
CA ILE A 98 -2.38 -8.97 -3.13
C ILE A 98 -2.40 -10.30 -2.39
N ALA A 99 -3.05 -11.31 -2.95
CA ALA A 99 -3.13 -12.64 -2.33
C ALA A 99 -1.75 -13.28 -2.15
N ALA A 100 -0.88 -13.19 -3.17
CA ALA A 100 0.49 -13.69 -3.13
C ALA A 100 1.30 -13.06 -1.98
N HIS A 101 1.18 -11.75 -1.79
CA HIS A 101 1.93 -11.03 -0.76
C HIS A 101 1.34 -11.17 0.65
N ARG A 102 0.00 -11.27 0.78
CA ARG A 102 -0.67 -11.39 2.09
C ARG A 102 -0.64 -12.82 2.64
N LYS A 103 -0.68 -13.85 1.77
CA LYS A 103 -0.70 -15.26 2.17
C LYS A 103 0.48 -16.04 1.58
N LYS A 104 1.33 -16.55 2.48
CA LYS A 104 2.50 -17.37 2.07
C LYS A 104 2.07 -18.56 1.20
N LYS A 105 2.89 -18.86 0.20
CA LYS A 105 2.74 -20.01 -0.72
C LYS A 105 1.48 -19.94 -1.62
N MET A 106 0.79 -18.80 -1.66
CA MET A 106 -0.29 -18.55 -2.62
C MET A 106 0.29 -17.76 -3.79
N PHE A 107 0.00 -18.16 -5.02
CA PHE A 107 0.47 -17.51 -6.26
C PHE A 107 1.98 -17.17 -6.27
N ILE A 108 2.82 -18.17 -5.97
CA ILE A 108 4.29 -18.01 -5.83
C ILE A 108 4.93 -17.39 -7.08
N GLU A 109 4.44 -17.74 -8.28
CA GLU A 109 4.98 -17.19 -9.52
C GLU A 109 4.66 -15.70 -9.67
N VAL A 110 3.48 -15.25 -9.18
CA VAL A 110 3.12 -13.83 -9.14
C VAL A 110 4.04 -13.08 -8.17
N GLU A 111 4.29 -13.64 -6.97
CA GLU A 111 5.21 -13.04 -6.00
C GLU A 111 6.64 -12.88 -6.60
N ARG A 112 7.12 -13.89 -7.34
CA ARG A 112 8.43 -13.85 -8.02
C ARG A 112 8.47 -12.81 -9.14
N GLU A 113 7.41 -12.71 -9.93
CA GLU A 113 7.31 -11.72 -10.98
C GLU A 113 7.33 -10.30 -10.40
N MET A 114 6.50 -10.04 -9.39
CA MET A 114 6.41 -8.75 -8.73
C MET A 114 7.69 -8.34 -7.97
N ALA A 115 8.55 -9.30 -7.62
CA ALA A 115 9.84 -9.02 -7.00
C ALA A 115 10.83 -8.31 -7.95
N ARG A 116 10.57 -8.30 -9.27
CA ARG A 116 11.44 -7.68 -10.28
C ARG A 116 11.25 -6.15 -10.35
N TYR A 117 10.13 -5.64 -9.84
CA TYR A 117 9.78 -4.23 -9.96
C TYR A 117 10.27 -3.43 -8.75
N ASP A 118 10.80 -2.24 -9.01
CA ASP A 118 11.21 -1.27 -8.01
C ASP A 118 10.01 -0.55 -7.40
N ILE A 119 9.00 -0.29 -8.22
CA ILE A 119 7.76 0.38 -7.84
C ILE A 119 6.57 -0.42 -8.34
N ILE A 120 5.61 -0.66 -7.45
CA ILE A 120 4.30 -1.21 -7.84
C ILE A 120 3.23 -0.21 -7.44
N ALA A 121 2.35 0.12 -8.38
CA ALA A 121 1.20 0.99 -8.13
C ALA A 121 -0.12 0.28 -8.45
N GLY A 122 -1.18 0.62 -7.74
CA GLY A 122 -2.49 0.03 -7.95
C GLY A 122 -3.51 0.49 -6.93
N LYS A 123 -4.69 -0.12 -6.94
CA LYS A 123 -5.74 0.16 -5.98
C LYS A 123 -5.33 -0.29 -4.57
N ILE A 124 -5.74 0.48 -3.56
CA ILE A 124 -5.51 0.12 -2.16
C ILE A 124 -6.60 -0.86 -1.70
N ALA A 125 -6.19 -1.90 -1.03
CA ALA A 125 -7.09 -2.76 -0.27
C ALA A 125 -7.18 -2.26 1.18
N ASP A 126 -8.08 -1.33 1.42
CA ASP A 126 -8.27 -0.65 2.70
C ASP A 126 -9.00 -1.51 3.77
N ASP A 127 -9.27 -0.93 4.92
CA ASP A 127 -9.96 -1.62 6.01
C ASP A 127 -11.38 -2.08 5.63
N ALA A 128 -12.07 -1.35 4.74
CA ALA A 128 -13.41 -1.72 4.27
C ALA A 128 -13.39 -2.98 3.40
N THR A 129 -12.30 -3.20 2.66
CA THR A 129 -12.10 -4.36 1.79
C THR A 129 -11.40 -5.53 2.48
N ASN A 130 -10.81 -5.31 3.65
CA ASN A 130 -10.00 -6.30 4.34
C ASN A 130 -10.78 -7.57 4.71
N ALA A 131 -12.05 -7.45 5.12
CA ALA A 131 -12.89 -8.59 5.46
C ALA A 131 -13.15 -9.48 4.23
N THR A 132 -13.45 -8.88 3.07
CA THR A 132 -13.63 -9.59 1.80
C THR A 132 -12.38 -10.32 1.37
N LEU A 133 -11.22 -9.65 1.41
CA LEU A 133 -9.94 -10.29 1.08
C LEU A 133 -9.57 -11.40 2.06
N THR A 134 -9.83 -11.23 3.35
CA THR A 134 -9.60 -12.27 4.36
C THR A 134 -10.48 -13.50 4.07
N ALA A 135 -11.75 -13.30 3.74
CA ALA A 135 -12.66 -14.39 3.37
C ALA A 135 -12.19 -15.11 2.09
N TYR A 136 -11.79 -14.37 1.06
CA TYR A 136 -11.21 -14.93 -0.17
C TYR A 136 -9.97 -15.78 0.13
N LEU A 137 -9.02 -15.23 0.89
CA LEU A 137 -7.80 -15.93 1.28
C LEU A 137 -8.06 -17.18 2.13
N ALA A 138 -9.17 -17.20 2.87
CA ALA A 138 -9.61 -18.36 3.65
C ALA A 138 -10.37 -19.41 2.80
N GLY A 139 -10.67 -19.11 1.53
CA GLY A 139 -11.41 -20.02 0.63
C GLY A 139 -12.93 -19.96 0.81
N ALA A 140 -13.47 -18.90 1.44
CA ALA A 140 -14.91 -18.78 1.69
C ALA A 140 -15.74 -18.59 0.41
N PHE A 141 -15.10 -18.18 -0.70
CA PHE A 141 -15.72 -17.98 -2.01
C PHE A 141 -15.42 -19.09 -3.02
N GLY A 142 -14.71 -20.14 -2.58
CA GLY A 142 -14.13 -21.19 -3.42
C GLY A 142 -12.62 -21.19 -3.39
N THR A 143 -11.99 -21.97 -4.26
CA THR A 143 -10.53 -22.01 -4.34
C THR A 143 -10.03 -20.70 -4.94
N ALA A 144 -9.10 -20.02 -4.25
CA ALA A 144 -8.49 -18.82 -4.78
C ALA A 144 -7.74 -19.14 -6.08
N GLY A 145 -8.01 -18.37 -7.14
CA GLY A 145 -7.54 -18.61 -8.50
C GLY A 145 -8.59 -19.27 -9.40
N ASP A 146 -9.67 -19.81 -8.84
CA ASP A 146 -10.81 -20.23 -9.66
C ASP A 146 -11.60 -18.98 -10.09
N LYS A 147 -11.95 -18.94 -11.37
CA LYS A 147 -12.62 -17.78 -11.99
C LYS A 147 -13.83 -17.27 -11.21
N GLU A 148 -14.67 -18.19 -10.71
CA GLU A 148 -15.90 -17.87 -9.97
C GLU A 148 -15.59 -17.22 -8.62
N ALA A 149 -14.57 -17.72 -7.90
CA ALA A 149 -14.12 -17.16 -6.62
C ALA A 149 -13.50 -15.78 -6.80
N ASP A 150 -12.66 -15.62 -7.82
CA ASP A 150 -12.00 -14.36 -8.16
C ASP A 150 -13.01 -13.29 -8.58
N ASP A 151 -13.89 -13.61 -9.52
CA ASP A 151 -14.96 -12.70 -9.98
C ASP A 151 -15.90 -12.30 -8.84
N PHE A 152 -16.22 -13.23 -7.93
CA PHE A 152 -17.04 -12.93 -6.77
C PHE A 152 -16.34 -11.97 -5.83
N CYS A 153 -15.07 -12.25 -5.50
CA CYS A 153 -14.26 -11.39 -4.63
C CYS A 153 -14.17 -9.96 -5.18
N ILE A 154 -13.81 -9.81 -6.46
CA ILE A 154 -13.66 -8.49 -7.11
C ILE A 154 -14.97 -7.70 -7.06
N ARG A 155 -16.12 -8.34 -7.34
CA ARG A 155 -17.42 -7.66 -7.24
C ARG A 155 -17.72 -7.14 -5.83
N GLN A 156 -17.34 -7.89 -4.80
CA GLN A 156 -17.54 -7.48 -3.39
C GLN A 156 -16.61 -6.32 -2.97
N LEU A 157 -15.46 -6.19 -3.60
CA LEU A 157 -14.48 -5.12 -3.30
C LEU A 157 -14.89 -3.74 -3.81
N LEU A 158 -15.91 -3.65 -4.70
CA LEU A 158 -16.36 -2.40 -5.31
C LEU A 158 -15.19 -1.57 -5.89
N PRO A 159 -14.45 -2.10 -6.87
CA PRO A 159 -13.14 -1.58 -7.30
C PRO A 159 -13.15 -0.10 -7.71
N ASN A 160 -14.27 0.41 -8.23
CA ASN A 160 -14.42 1.81 -8.63
C ASN A 160 -14.39 2.81 -7.46
N LYS A 161 -14.49 2.35 -6.21
CA LYS A 161 -14.43 3.17 -5.00
C LYS A 161 -13.06 3.16 -4.34
N LEU A 162 -12.17 2.28 -4.78
CA LEU A 162 -10.84 2.14 -4.22
C LEU A 162 -9.93 3.28 -4.70
N LYS A 163 -9.15 3.81 -3.77
CA LYS A 163 -8.12 4.81 -4.05
C LYS A 163 -6.81 4.15 -4.48
N ASP A 164 -5.84 4.95 -4.88
CA ASP A 164 -4.58 4.47 -5.41
C ASP A 164 -3.47 4.52 -4.35
N GLN A 165 -2.54 3.56 -4.45
CA GLN A 165 -1.31 3.51 -3.65
C GLN A 165 -0.11 3.19 -4.52
N TYR A 166 1.05 3.65 -4.07
CA TYR A 166 2.35 3.44 -4.67
C TYR A 166 3.28 2.80 -3.66
N CYS A 167 3.85 1.65 -3.99
CA CYS A 167 4.76 0.90 -3.16
C CYS A 167 6.17 1.01 -3.74
N PHE A 168 7.07 1.68 -3.03
CA PHE A 168 8.49 1.81 -3.35
C PHE A 168 9.24 0.69 -2.65
N LYS A 169 9.79 -0.26 -3.42
CA LYS A 169 10.27 -1.55 -2.91
C LYS A 169 11.78 -1.64 -2.78
N THR A 170 12.52 -0.79 -3.49
CA THR A 170 13.99 -0.82 -3.51
C THR A 170 14.60 0.49 -3.05
N GLU A 171 15.86 0.43 -2.65
CA GLU A 171 16.63 1.63 -2.29
C GLU A 171 16.77 2.59 -3.48
N ALA A 172 16.79 2.08 -4.72
CA ALA A 172 16.79 2.90 -5.92
C ALA A 172 15.49 3.70 -6.02
N ALA A 173 14.33 3.06 -5.79
CA ALA A 173 13.05 3.72 -5.79
C ALA A 173 12.91 4.74 -4.65
N ILE A 174 13.39 4.43 -3.44
CA ILE A 174 13.39 5.34 -2.29
C ILE A 174 14.18 6.63 -2.59
N LYS A 175 15.33 6.53 -3.25
CA LYS A 175 16.16 7.70 -3.62
C LYS A 175 15.45 8.66 -4.58
N CYS A 176 14.40 8.22 -5.25
CA CYS A 176 13.55 9.06 -6.10
C CYS A 176 12.50 9.86 -5.32
N LEU A 177 12.43 9.68 -4.00
CA LEU A 177 11.52 10.41 -3.12
C LEU A 177 12.27 11.54 -2.40
N LYS A 178 11.94 12.78 -2.73
CA LYS A 178 12.44 13.96 -2.04
C LYS A 178 11.45 14.40 -0.97
N PHE A 179 11.84 14.38 0.30
CA PHE A 179 11.03 14.93 1.38
C PHE A 179 10.81 16.43 1.16
N VAL A 180 9.56 16.86 1.27
CA VAL A 180 9.16 18.28 1.11
C VAL A 180 8.84 18.90 2.46
N LYS A 181 7.93 18.27 3.21
CA LYS A 181 7.49 18.76 4.54
C LYS A 181 6.78 17.69 5.34
N GLY A 182 6.73 17.89 6.67
CA GLY A 182 5.87 17.16 7.58
C GLY A 182 4.84 18.09 8.23
N GLU A 183 3.60 17.64 8.32
CA GLU A 183 2.50 18.38 8.95
C GLU A 183 1.96 17.57 10.11
N LYS A 184 1.97 18.16 11.32
CA LYS A 184 1.38 17.54 12.51
C LYS A 184 -0.14 17.69 12.46
N ILE A 185 -0.86 16.58 12.56
CA ILE A 185 -2.31 16.52 12.51
C ILE A 185 -2.86 16.02 13.84
N TRP A 186 -3.74 16.78 14.45
CA TRP A 186 -4.44 16.37 15.67
C TRP A 186 -5.69 15.56 15.32
N LEU A 187 -5.83 14.39 15.95
CA LEU A 187 -7.01 13.55 15.82
C LEU A 187 -8.15 14.11 16.67
N LYS A 188 -9.31 14.29 16.04
CA LYS A 188 -10.55 14.67 16.72
C LYS A 188 -11.22 13.47 17.37
#